data_831d5131cefd0ae864fedaf6e4bae8a3
#
_entry.id   831d5131cefd0ae864fedaf6e4bae8a3
#
_cell.length_a   1.000
_cell.length_b   1.000
_cell.length_c   1.000
_cell.angle_alpha   90.00
_cell.angle_beta   90.00
_cell.angle_gamma   90.00
#
_symmetry.space_group_name_H-M   'P 1'
#
loop_
_entity.id
_entity.type
_entity.pdbx_description
1 polymer ?
#
loop_
_entity_poly.entity_id
_entity_poly.type
_entity_poly.pdbx_seq_one_letter_code
_entity_poly.pdbx_strand_id
1 'polypeptide(L)'
;MDKIYQLLKCLKKSDTSTQRDIAKETGFSLGMVNTLLKNMEEQGLITIHAKKGRFEYELTESGNECLENILRERQMENLQLTVKSQDLHTAVILAAGQNKDFNIPVGFLTIEGVSLIQRIVDILLDHSITKIIIVTGYQKAMYEEAFKNQREVQFVENSRYKWTGTMASLACAAPLIDSDFLLIESDYVFEKAVVTALLENEAPNCLFVNAPRGSGDEAFVELDEHNDLYRISKDIHELNHIDAELCGVNKISYSIYKKMLNIFDENKNPYLNYEYVIENLGRLYKITTCGIDDCICMDIDNQKQYNDMVNIYFPKLKKKENERNLLQLKKLFIEVMGIDEKDFISIEAAGGMTNTNYKVKTTNNRYILRMPGRCTETMISRSNEKVNGKFGYLLGLNVDTVYFNEASGVKVSIYIPNAKTMTGPTVRLEKNMKLTAALLRKLHTSECELKGRFNVFDELKKYEDLMAASHVTPYENYDQARAFMDKLAVVMDRLGWNLKPCHCDLVAENLIRDEHGRMYLIDWEYAGFNDPMWDLAGHFVECEFTPSEEELFEYYYTEGKGLSAVEKEKIQLFKITQDILWSAWTMAKEANGEDFGTYGIDRLNRGLQAIEVFCKQYERDLL
;
A
#
# COMPACT_ATOMS: atom_id res chain seq x y z
N MET A 1 33.54 -14.29 -21.62
CA MET A 1 32.88 -13.95 -22.90
C MET A 1 32.52 -12.46 -23.00
N ASP A 2 32.00 -11.82 -21.97
CA ASP A 2 31.53 -10.42 -22.06
C ASP A 2 32.60 -9.38 -22.42
N LYS A 3 33.81 -9.51 -21.88
CA LYS A 3 34.91 -8.58 -22.18
C LYS A 3 35.40 -8.71 -23.64
N ILE A 4 35.42 -9.94 -24.18
CA ILE A 4 35.77 -10.20 -25.58
C ILE A 4 34.72 -9.62 -26.52
N TYR A 5 33.44 -9.78 -26.17
CA TYR A 5 32.33 -9.20 -26.96
C TYR A 5 32.44 -7.66 -27.06
N GLN A 6 32.73 -6.97 -25.97
CA GLN A 6 32.87 -5.51 -26.01
C GLN A 6 34.02 -5.05 -26.91
N LEU A 7 35.15 -5.78 -26.90
CA LEU A 7 36.24 -5.48 -27.81
C LEU A 7 35.89 -5.77 -29.25
N LEU A 8 35.27 -6.94 -29.52
CA LEU A 8 34.84 -7.30 -30.88
C LEU A 8 33.85 -6.29 -31.46
N LYS A 9 32.90 -5.82 -30.63
CA LYS A 9 31.92 -4.78 -31.01
C LYS A 9 32.60 -3.45 -31.31
N CYS A 10 33.55 -3.04 -30.46
CA CYS A 10 34.33 -1.82 -30.65
C CYS A 10 35.14 -1.86 -31.96
N LEU A 11 35.82 -2.97 -32.19
CA LEU A 11 36.64 -3.17 -33.42
C LEU A 11 35.80 -3.23 -34.70
N LYS A 12 34.58 -3.80 -34.64
CA LYS A 12 33.64 -3.82 -35.79
C LYS A 12 33.14 -2.41 -36.16
N LYS A 13 33.04 -1.51 -35.18
CA LYS A 13 32.53 -0.15 -35.39
C LYS A 13 33.57 0.80 -36.00
N SER A 14 34.86 0.51 -35.82
CA SER A 14 35.97 1.40 -36.26
C SER A 14 37.23 0.61 -36.53
N ASP A 15 37.62 0.51 -37.81
CA ASP A 15 38.83 -0.20 -38.29
C ASP A 15 40.16 0.47 -37.85
N THR A 16 40.12 1.61 -37.16
CA THR A 16 41.32 2.42 -36.84
C THR A 16 41.45 2.78 -35.37
N SER A 17 40.81 2.05 -34.49
CA SER A 17 40.83 2.35 -33.01
C SER A 17 42.21 2.09 -32.42
N THR A 18 42.76 3.05 -31.70
CA THR A 18 43.94 2.82 -30.85
C THR A 18 43.55 2.10 -29.56
N GLN A 19 44.52 1.45 -28.87
CA GLN A 19 44.24 0.88 -27.53
C GLN A 19 43.64 1.89 -26.53
N ARG A 20 43.98 3.18 -26.67
CA ARG A 20 43.40 4.24 -25.83
C ARG A 20 41.93 4.51 -26.16
N ASP A 21 41.61 4.49 -27.47
CA ASP A 21 40.22 4.68 -27.89
C ASP A 21 39.35 3.49 -27.47
N ILE A 22 39.87 2.27 -27.63
CA ILE A 22 39.22 1.04 -27.15
C ILE A 22 39.04 1.09 -25.63
N ALA A 23 40.06 1.52 -24.88
CA ALA A 23 39.98 1.66 -23.42
C ALA A 23 38.90 2.66 -23.02
N LYS A 24 38.82 3.81 -23.71
CA LYS A 24 37.81 4.84 -23.48
C LYS A 24 36.38 4.33 -23.77
N GLU A 25 36.21 3.65 -24.92
CA GLU A 25 34.88 3.16 -25.34
C GLU A 25 34.39 1.97 -24.49
N THR A 26 35.30 1.10 -24.03
CA THR A 26 34.96 -0.09 -23.24
C THR A 26 35.00 0.14 -21.73
N GLY A 27 35.60 1.25 -21.27
CA GLY A 27 35.85 1.51 -19.85
C GLY A 27 36.94 0.62 -19.24
N PHE A 28 37.69 -0.14 -20.05
CA PHE A 28 38.75 -1.00 -19.56
C PHE A 28 40.08 -0.26 -19.38
N SER A 29 40.89 -0.69 -18.41
CA SER A 29 42.27 -0.17 -18.30
C SER A 29 43.08 -0.54 -19.53
N LEU A 30 44.03 0.33 -19.92
CA LEU A 30 44.96 0.06 -21.03
C LEU A 30 45.69 -1.28 -20.91
N GLY A 31 46.04 -1.67 -19.69
CA GLY A 31 46.68 -2.98 -19.42
C GLY A 31 45.73 -4.14 -19.73
N MET A 32 44.45 -4.02 -19.36
CA MET A 32 43.43 -5.02 -19.65
C MET A 32 43.17 -5.11 -21.16
N VAL A 33 43.02 -3.97 -21.86
CA VAL A 33 42.84 -3.92 -23.30
C VAL A 33 44.01 -4.61 -24.02
N ASN A 34 45.23 -4.30 -23.63
CA ASN A 34 46.42 -4.94 -24.21
C ASN A 34 46.45 -6.46 -24.02
N THR A 35 46.10 -6.92 -22.80
CA THR A 35 46.04 -8.36 -22.50
C THR A 35 44.96 -9.06 -23.30
N LEU A 36 43.76 -8.47 -23.39
CA LEU A 36 42.64 -9.04 -24.14
C LEU A 36 42.91 -9.08 -25.64
N LEU A 37 43.50 -8.03 -26.23
CA LEU A 37 43.85 -7.99 -27.66
C LEU A 37 44.90 -9.06 -28.01
N LYS A 38 45.90 -9.30 -27.15
CA LYS A 38 46.86 -10.40 -27.37
C LYS A 38 46.19 -11.76 -27.31
N ASN A 39 45.32 -11.99 -26.31
CA ASN A 39 44.60 -13.25 -26.21
C ASN A 39 43.66 -13.48 -27.44
N MET A 40 43.03 -12.43 -27.93
CA MET A 40 42.18 -12.51 -29.12
C MET A 40 42.99 -12.78 -30.40
N GLU A 41 44.20 -12.24 -30.52
CA GLU A 41 45.12 -12.57 -31.61
C GLU A 41 45.56 -14.04 -31.53
N GLU A 42 45.96 -14.52 -30.34
CA GLU A 42 46.31 -15.93 -30.09
C GLU A 42 45.16 -16.88 -30.40
N GLN A 43 43.93 -16.46 -30.19
CA GLN A 43 42.69 -17.20 -30.53
C GLN A 43 42.30 -17.06 -32.00
N GLY A 44 43.03 -16.27 -32.78
CA GLY A 44 42.72 -16.05 -34.20
C GLY A 44 41.48 -15.20 -34.47
N LEU A 45 41.00 -14.46 -33.50
CA LEU A 45 39.80 -13.61 -33.61
C LEU A 45 40.11 -12.25 -34.24
N ILE A 46 41.34 -11.77 -34.07
CA ILE A 46 41.80 -10.51 -34.65
C ILE A 46 43.18 -10.68 -35.27
N THR A 47 43.53 -9.77 -36.17
CA THR A 47 44.89 -9.63 -36.73
C THR A 47 45.43 -8.27 -36.29
N ILE A 48 46.69 -8.24 -35.81
CA ILE A 48 47.38 -7.02 -35.42
C ILE A 48 48.39 -6.63 -36.48
N HIS A 49 48.20 -5.47 -37.10
CA HIS A 49 49.08 -4.94 -38.14
C HIS A 49 49.92 -3.77 -37.61
N ALA A 50 51.25 -3.87 -37.73
CA ALA A 50 52.12 -2.75 -37.42
C ALA A 50 52.26 -1.83 -38.64
N LYS A 51 51.80 -0.57 -38.53
CA LYS A 51 51.82 0.42 -39.60
C LYS A 51 52.38 1.77 -39.11
N LYS A 52 53.57 2.14 -39.60
CA LYS A 52 54.19 3.44 -39.31
C LYS A 52 54.22 3.84 -37.82
N GLY A 53 54.53 2.88 -36.90
CA GLY A 53 54.61 3.15 -35.47
C GLY A 53 53.27 3.14 -34.71
N ARG A 54 52.19 2.69 -35.33
CA ARG A 54 50.87 2.42 -34.71
C ARG A 54 50.46 0.98 -34.96
N PHE A 55 49.61 0.43 -34.09
CA PHE A 55 48.99 -0.86 -34.30
C PHE A 55 47.57 -0.65 -34.78
N GLU A 56 47.21 -1.37 -35.86
CA GLU A 56 45.84 -1.48 -36.37
C GLU A 56 45.31 -2.88 -36.03
N TYR A 57 44.06 -2.97 -35.63
CA TYR A 57 43.40 -4.19 -35.20
C TYR A 57 42.23 -4.47 -36.14
N GLU A 58 42.26 -5.65 -36.79
CA GLU A 58 41.25 -6.05 -37.76
C GLU A 58 40.62 -7.37 -37.34
N LEU A 59 39.28 -7.46 -37.41
CA LEU A 59 38.56 -8.70 -37.14
C LEU A 59 38.82 -9.73 -38.26
N THR A 60 39.15 -10.95 -37.85
CA THR A 60 39.22 -12.07 -38.76
C THR A 60 37.81 -12.57 -39.09
N GLU A 61 37.68 -13.49 -40.06
CA GLU A 61 36.43 -14.18 -40.35
C GLU A 61 35.91 -14.91 -39.09
N SER A 62 36.80 -15.61 -38.37
CA SER A 62 36.48 -16.25 -37.08
C SER A 62 36.08 -15.26 -36.00
N GLY A 63 36.66 -14.06 -35.98
CA GLY A 63 36.25 -12.98 -35.05
C GLY A 63 34.86 -12.44 -35.36
N ASN A 64 34.51 -12.30 -36.65
CA ASN A 64 33.18 -11.92 -37.07
C ASN A 64 32.13 -12.99 -36.73
N GLU A 65 32.42 -14.27 -37.01
CA GLU A 65 31.54 -15.40 -36.63
C GLU A 65 31.34 -15.48 -35.11
N CYS A 66 32.39 -15.29 -34.33
CA CYS A 66 32.34 -15.26 -32.87
C CYS A 66 31.41 -14.14 -32.41
N LEU A 67 31.54 -12.93 -32.97
CA LEU A 67 30.68 -11.79 -32.63
C LEU A 67 29.20 -12.06 -33.00
N GLU A 68 28.94 -12.63 -34.18
CA GLU A 68 27.59 -12.97 -34.61
C GLU A 68 26.95 -14.05 -33.73
N ASN A 69 27.70 -15.07 -33.33
CA ASN A 69 27.21 -16.10 -32.42
C ASN A 69 26.87 -15.52 -31.04
N ILE A 70 27.72 -14.67 -30.48
CA ILE A 70 27.44 -13.96 -29.22
C ILE A 70 26.20 -13.06 -29.36
N LEU A 71 26.05 -12.37 -30.49
CA LEU A 71 24.88 -11.54 -30.76
C LEU A 71 23.60 -12.38 -30.88
N ARG A 72 23.64 -13.54 -31.52
CA ARG A 72 22.50 -14.47 -31.61
C ARG A 72 22.12 -15.03 -30.25
N GLU A 73 23.09 -15.47 -29.44
CA GLU A 73 22.86 -15.95 -28.07
C GLU A 73 22.21 -14.87 -27.23
N ARG A 74 22.68 -13.63 -27.33
CA ARG A 74 22.12 -12.48 -26.60
C ARG A 74 20.75 -12.05 -27.11
N GLN A 75 20.49 -12.10 -28.41
CA GLN A 75 19.15 -11.88 -28.94
C GLN A 75 18.15 -12.92 -28.42
N MET A 76 18.58 -14.19 -28.32
CA MET A 76 17.75 -15.24 -27.70
C MET A 76 17.55 -15.02 -26.20
N GLU A 77 18.61 -14.64 -25.48
CA GLU A 77 18.51 -14.28 -24.06
C GLU A 77 17.62 -13.03 -23.86
N ASN A 78 17.78 -11.98 -24.66
CA ASN A 78 16.94 -10.79 -24.62
C ASN A 78 15.47 -11.11 -24.94
N LEU A 79 15.19 -12.00 -25.89
CA LEU A 79 13.83 -12.47 -26.14
C LEU A 79 13.24 -13.22 -24.94
N GLN A 80 14.05 -13.97 -24.20
CA GLN A 80 13.62 -14.59 -22.93
C GLN A 80 13.44 -13.56 -21.79
N LEU A 81 14.23 -12.48 -21.80
CA LEU A 81 14.16 -11.38 -20.83
C LEU A 81 13.00 -10.40 -21.13
N THR A 82 12.46 -10.38 -22.35
CA THR A 82 11.31 -9.57 -22.77
C THR A 82 9.97 -10.26 -22.54
N VAL A 83 9.94 -11.44 -21.93
CA VAL A 83 8.68 -12.02 -21.46
C VAL A 83 8.10 -11.07 -20.42
N LYS A 84 6.89 -10.56 -20.69
CA LYS A 84 6.12 -9.67 -19.82
C LYS A 84 6.29 -10.11 -18.37
N SER A 85 6.75 -9.21 -17.51
CA SER A 85 6.81 -9.45 -16.07
C SER A 85 5.46 -9.99 -15.62
N GLN A 86 5.43 -11.19 -15.05
CA GLN A 86 4.28 -11.65 -14.27
C GLN A 86 4.06 -10.64 -13.16
N ASP A 87 2.83 -10.50 -12.67
CA ASP A 87 2.47 -9.54 -11.63
C ASP A 87 3.55 -9.47 -10.55
N LEU A 88 4.19 -8.30 -10.44
CA LEU A 88 5.31 -8.09 -9.53
C LEU A 88 4.77 -7.86 -8.11
N HIS A 89 5.14 -8.74 -7.17
CA HIS A 89 4.66 -8.71 -5.80
C HIS A 89 5.77 -8.58 -4.75
N THR A 90 7.03 -8.43 -5.19
CA THR A 90 8.20 -8.39 -4.30
C THR A 90 8.88 -7.02 -4.35
N ALA A 91 9.31 -6.49 -3.21
CA ALA A 91 10.19 -5.33 -3.12
C ALA A 91 11.37 -5.62 -2.19
N VAL A 92 12.52 -5.00 -2.49
CA VAL A 92 13.73 -5.03 -1.66
C VAL A 92 14.08 -3.61 -1.29
N ILE A 93 14.15 -3.31 0.00
CA ILE A 93 14.51 -1.99 0.52
C ILE A 93 15.92 -2.06 1.10
N LEU A 94 16.85 -1.26 0.58
CA LEU A 94 18.20 -1.14 1.10
C LEU A 94 18.22 -0.12 2.24
N ALA A 95 18.40 -0.59 3.46
CA ALA A 95 18.31 0.20 4.68
C ALA A 95 19.49 -0.08 5.66
N ALA A 96 20.60 -0.62 5.16
CA ALA A 96 21.72 -1.03 5.99
C ALA A 96 22.68 0.11 6.36
N GLY A 97 22.68 1.21 5.61
CA GLY A 97 23.64 2.30 5.70
C GLY A 97 23.55 3.11 7.00
N GLN A 98 24.68 3.70 7.39
CA GLN A 98 24.76 4.72 8.44
C GLN A 98 25.07 6.06 7.79
N ASN A 99 24.20 7.04 7.97
CA ASN A 99 24.47 8.42 7.59
C ASN A 99 25.15 9.15 8.76
N LYS A 100 26.12 10.02 8.47
CA LYS A 100 26.91 10.72 9.49
C LYS A 100 26.18 11.91 10.11
N ASP A 101 25.24 12.49 9.39
CA ASP A 101 24.49 13.69 9.80
C ASP A 101 23.33 13.34 10.74
N PHE A 102 22.96 12.05 10.83
CA PHE A 102 21.85 11.60 11.64
C PHE A 102 22.26 10.51 12.65
N ASN A 103 21.71 10.62 13.87
CA ASN A 103 21.96 9.64 14.94
C ASN A 103 21.06 8.39 14.85
N ILE A 104 20.10 8.41 13.92
CA ILE A 104 19.19 7.31 13.61
C ILE A 104 19.31 6.97 12.13
N PRO A 105 18.87 5.78 11.69
CA PRO A 105 18.79 5.49 10.27
C PRO A 105 17.90 6.50 9.53
N VAL A 106 18.31 6.92 8.32
CA VAL A 106 17.58 7.94 7.55
C VAL A 106 16.12 7.54 7.32
N GLY A 107 15.86 6.26 7.10
CA GLY A 107 14.50 5.73 6.96
C GLY A 107 13.58 6.01 8.17
N PHE A 108 14.12 6.33 9.36
CA PHE A 108 13.34 6.71 10.55
C PHE A 108 13.21 8.22 10.74
N LEU A 109 13.73 9.05 9.84
CA LEU A 109 13.37 10.47 9.84
C LEU A 109 11.86 10.60 9.58
N THR A 110 11.21 11.51 10.29
CA THR A 110 9.74 11.63 10.22
C THR A 110 9.31 12.91 9.52
N ILE A 111 8.31 12.79 8.66
CA ILE A 111 7.63 13.93 8.07
C ILE A 111 6.15 13.83 8.45
N GLU A 112 5.61 14.86 9.08
CA GLU A 112 4.23 14.87 9.62
C GLU A 112 3.90 13.66 10.51
N GLY A 113 4.88 13.19 11.30
CA GLY A 113 4.72 12.08 12.24
C GLY A 113 4.91 10.67 11.63
N VAL A 114 5.05 10.55 10.32
CA VAL A 114 5.28 9.27 9.64
C VAL A 114 6.74 9.14 9.25
N SER A 115 7.38 8.01 9.56
CA SER A 115 8.77 7.75 9.15
C SER A 115 8.86 7.48 7.64
N LEU A 116 10.02 7.79 7.03
CA LEU A 116 10.24 7.56 5.60
C LEU A 116 10.06 6.09 5.24
N ILE A 117 10.60 5.20 6.06
CA ILE A 117 10.49 3.76 5.81
C ILE A 117 9.03 3.27 5.91
N GLN A 118 8.24 3.80 6.86
CA GLN A 118 6.81 3.49 6.95
C GLN A 118 6.08 3.96 5.70
N ARG A 119 6.35 5.20 5.24
CA ARG A 119 5.76 5.72 4.00
C ARG A 119 6.10 4.85 2.79
N ILE A 120 7.35 4.36 2.67
CA ILE A 120 7.74 3.46 1.58
C ILE A 120 6.95 2.15 1.66
N VAL A 121 6.87 1.53 2.83
CA VAL A 121 6.11 0.30 3.05
C VAL A 121 4.63 0.51 2.71
N ASP A 122 4.03 1.62 3.17
CA ASP A 122 2.63 1.95 2.87
C ASP A 122 2.38 2.09 1.36
N ILE A 123 3.27 2.77 0.63
CA ILE A 123 3.18 2.90 -0.83
C ILE A 123 3.23 1.53 -1.51
N LEU A 124 4.12 0.65 -1.06
CA LEU A 124 4.26 -0.70 -1.61
C LEU A 124 3.01 -1.54 -1.37
N LEU A 125 2.45 -1.50 -0.16
CA LEU A 125 1.20 -2.20 0.18
C LEU A 125 0.02 -1.65 -0.63
N ASP A 126 -0.08 -0.33 -0.84
CA ASP A 126 -1.08 0.30 -1.70
C ASP A 126 -1.03 -0.22 -3.16
N HIS A 127 0.15 -0.68 -3.60
CA HIS A 127 0.36 -1.27 -4.93
C HIS A 127 0.34 -2.81 -4.93
N SER A 128 -0.23 -3.43 -3.90
CA SER A 128 -0.37 -4.90 -3.79
C SER A 128 0.97 -5.66 -3.77
N ILE A 129 2.03 -5.04 -3.27
CA ILE A 129 3.30 -5.72 -2.98
C ILE A 129 3.11 -6.51 -1.70
N THR A 130 3.23 -7.83 -1.77
CA THR A 130 2.95 -8.76 -0.66
C THR A 130 4.19 -9.34 0.01
N LYS A 131 5.38 -9.07 -0.55
CA LYS A 131 6.66 -9.52 -0.01
C LYS A 131 7.65 -8.35 -0.02
N ILE A 132 7.99 -7.82 1.16
CA ILE A 132 8.89 -6.68 1.33
C ILE A 132 10.11 -7.14 2.12
N ILE A 133 11.27 -7.14 1.50
CA ILE A 133 12.53 -7.53 2.11
C ILE A 133 13.29 -6.27 2.50
N ILE A 134 13.49 -6.03 3.80
CA ILE A 134 14.28 -4.90 4.28
C ILE A 134 15.69 -5.39 4.64
N VAL A 135 16.68 -4.90 3.91
CA VAL A 135 18.08 -5.19 4.18
C VAL A 135 18.59 -4.21 5.24
N THR A 136 18.78 -4.69 6.44
CA THR A 136 19.15 -3.90 7.61
C THR A 136 20.66 -3.97 7.91
N GLY A 137 21.14 -3.06 8.75
CA GLY A 137 22.53 -3.02 9.24
C GLY A 137 22.65 -2.11 10.44
N TYR A 138 22.82 -0.79 10.22
CA TYR A 138 22.86 0.19 11.29
C TYR A 138 21.52 0.23 12.04
N GLN A 139 21.58 0.05 13.37
CA GLN A 139 20.40 0.05 14.26
C GLN A 139 19.24 -0.86 13.80
N LYS A 140 19.56 -2.07 13.34
CA LYS A 140 18.56 -3.03 12.83
C LYS A 140 17.37 -3.25 13.76
N ALA A 141 17.58 -3.21 15.07
CA ALA A 141 16.52 -3.42 16.06
C ALA A 141 15.35 -2.41 15.93
N MET A 142 15.61 -1.21 15.41
CA MET A 142 14.55 -0.22 15.15
C MET A 142 13.61 -0.71 14.05
N TYR A 143 14.14 -1.31 12.99
CA TYR A 143 13.34 -1.87 11.89
C TYR A 143 12.54 -3.08 12.35
N GLU A 144 13.18 -4.00 13.10
CA GLU A 144 12.53 -5.20 13.64
C GLU A 144 11.38 -4.85 14.58
N GLU A 145 11.55 -3.82 15.44
CA GLU A 145 10.47 -3.37 16.32
C GLU A 145 9.35 -2.63 15.57
N ALA A 146 9.69 -1.76 14.60
CA ALA A 146 8.71 -0.99 13.85
C ALA A 146 7.75 -1.86 13.02
N PHE A 147 8.25 -2.97 12.48
CA PHE A 147 7.48 -3.84 11.58
C PHE A 147 7.27 -5.25 12.14
N LYS A 148 7.36 -5.44 13.45
CA LYS A 148 7.18 -6.75 14.10
C LYS A 148 5.84 -7.42 13.82
N ASN A 149 4.81 -6.62 13.58
CA ASN A 149 3.45 -7.06 13.30
C ASN A 149 3.09 -7.05 11.80
N GLN A 150 4.04 -6.63 10.92
CA GLN A 150 3.80 -6.50 9.49
C GLN A 150 4.24 -7.79 8.77
N ARG A 151 3.30 -8.67 8.47
CA ARG A 151 3.56 -10.01 7.89
C ARG A 151 4.23 -9.98 6.52
N GLU A 152 4.02 -8.92 5.75
CA GLU A 152 4.61 -8.74 4.42
C GLU A 152 6.10 -8.40 4.49
N VAL A 153 6.59 -7.99 5.67
CA VAL A 153 7.98 -7.53 5.87
C VAL A 153 8.85 -8.68 6.37
N GLN A 154 9.98 -8.88 5.71
CA GLN A 154 11.03 -9.82 6.09
C GLN A 154 12.36 -9.08 6.21
N PHE A 155 13.19 -9.49 7.16
CA PHE A 155 14.48 -8.85 7.40
C PHE A 155 15.64 -9.73 6.98
N VAL A 156 16.67 -9.08 6.43
CA VAL A 156 17.98 -9.68 6.25
C VAL A 156 19.06 -8.69 6.68
N GLU A 157 20.11 -9.16 7.31
CA GLU A 157 21.14 -8.27 7.85
C GLU A 157 22.40 -8.27 6.97
N ASN A 158 22.89 -7.09 6.61
CA ASN A 158 24.27 -6.87 6.20
C ASN A 158 25.11 -6.48 7.44
N SER A 159 25.64 -7.44 8.15
CA SER A 159 26.49 -7.20 9.33
C SER A 159 27.80 -6.47 9.00
N ARG A 160 28.17 -6.41 7.73
CA ARG A 160 29.39 -5.74 7.24
C ARG A 160 29.12 -4.37 6.61
N TYR A 161 27.94 -3.78 6.81
CA TYR A 161 27.52 -2.54 6.17
C TYR A 161 28.53 -1.39 6.21
N LYS A 162 29.35 -1.30 7.26
CA LYS A 162 30.41 -0.27 7.39
C LYS A 162 31.54 -0.42 6.37
N TRP A 163 31.69 -1.61 5.79
CA TRP A 163 32.84 -2.00 4.97
C TRP A 163 32.42 -2.48 3.58
N THR A 164 31.17 -2.26 3.22
CA THR A 164 30.61 -2.75 1.96
C THR A 164 29.70 -1.71 1.31
N GLY A 165 29.59 -1.75 -0.03
CA GLY A 165 28.67 -0.92 -0.81
C GLY A 165 27.26 -1.50 -0.87
N THR A 166 26.38 -0.82 -1.63
CA THR A 166 24.97 -1.17 -1.78
C THR A 166 24.76 -2.52 -2.46
N MET A 167 25.67 -2.94 -3.36
CA MET A 167 25.59 -4.27 -3.99
C MET A 167 25.75 -5.40 -2.97
N ALA A 168 26.62 -5.26 -1.98
CA ALA A 168 26.77 -6.25 -0.92
C ALA A 168 25.49 -6.37 -0.07
N SER A 169 24.85 -5.24 0.24
CA SER A 169 23.55 -5.24 0.92
C SER A 169 22.49 -5.97 0.10
N LEU A 170 22.40 -5.67 -1.19
CA LEU A 170 21.48 -6.35 -2.11
C LEU A 170 21.78 -7.85 -2.22
N ALA A 171 23.05 -8.25 -2.22
CA ALA A 171 23.45 -9.66 -2.25
C ALA A 171 23.05 -10.43 -0.97
N CYS A 172 22.98 -9.78 0.20
CA CYS A 172 22.47 -10.40 1.42
C CYS A 172 21.00 -10.87 1.28
N ALA A 173 20.21 -10.20 0.45
CA ALA A 173 18.81 -10.56 0.21
C ALA A 173 18.63 -11.77 -0.74
N ALA A 174 19.69 -12.30 -1.34
CA ALA A 174 19.61 -13.38 -2.32
C ALA A 174 18.84 -14.63 -1.86
N PRO A 175 18.93 -15.09 -0.61
CA PRO A 175 18.15 -16.25 -0.15
C PRO A 175 16.63 -16.02 -0.13
N LEU A 176 16.19 -14.76 -0.13
CA LEU A 176 14.78 -14.38 -0.04
C LEU A 176 14.21 -13.93 -1.39
N ILE A 177 15.03 -13.61 -2.39
CA ILE A 177 14.57 -13.14 -3.71
C ILE A 177 14.45 -14.34 -4.65
N ASP A 178 13.24 -14.58 -5.14
CA ASP A 178 12.87 -15.68 -6.04
C ASP A 178 12.11 -15.23 -7.30
N SER A 179 11.82 -13.94 -7.41
CA SER A 179 11.03 -13.33 -8.49
C SER A 179 11.56 -11.93 -8.84
N ASP A 180 10.97 -11.31 -9.86
CA ASP A 180 11.21 -9.91 -10.21
C ASP A 180 10.79 -9.03 -9.03
N PHE A 181 11.48 -7.89 -8.82
CA PHE A 181 11.25 -7.05 -7.65
C PHE A 181 11.48 -5.55 -7.92
N LEU A 182 10.89 -4.73 -7.06
CA LEU A 182 11.26 -3.32 -6.94
C LEU A 182 12.47 -3.19 -6.00
N LEU A 183 13.50 -2.50 -6.42
CA LEU A 183 14.65 -2.14 -5.61
C LEU A 183 14.51 -0.70 -5.16
N ILE A 184 14.54 -0.45 -3.84
CA ILE A 184 14.29 0.87 -3.27
C ILE A 184 15.37 1.20 -2.22
N GLU A 185 15.87 2.42 -2.23
CA GLU A 185 16.72 2.94 -1.16
C GLU A 185 15.89 3.64 -0.09
N SER A 186 16.19 3.36 1.18
CA SER A 186 15.35 3.76 2.32
C SER A 186 15.39 5.26 2.67
N ASP A 187 16.30 5.99 2.08
CA ASP A 187 16.53 7.43 2.24
C ASP A 187 15.80 8.30 1.20
N TYR A 188 15.08 7.65 0.26
CA TYR A 188 14.29 8.34 -0.75
C TYR A 188 12.90 8.74 -0.27
N VAL A 189 12.50 9.96 -0.65
CA VAL A 189 11.11 10.43 -0.60
C VAL A 189 10.62 10.63 -2.04
N PHE A 190 9.56 9.92 -2.40
CA PHE A 190 9.03 9.93 -3.77
C PHE A 190 7.50 9.96 -3.82
N GLU A 191 6.95 10.43 -4.93
CA GLU A 191 5.51 10.37 -5.22
C GLU A 191 5.07 8.93 -5.48
N LYS A 192 3.87 8.53 -5.02
CA LYS A 192 3.29 7.19 -5.29
C LYS A 192 3.30 6.82 -6.77
N ALA A 193 3.17 7.80 -7.65
CA ALA A 193 3.20 7.63 -9.09
C ALA A 193 4.51 7.01 -9.63
N VAL A 194 5.61 7.09 -8.89
CA VAL A 194 6.89 6.45 -9.26
C VAL A 194 6.73 4.94 -9.30
N VAL A 195 6.13 4.36 -8.26
CA VAL A 195 5.86 2.91 -8.20
C VAL A 195 4.85 2.51 -9.29
N THR A 196 3.80 3.30 -9.48
CA THR A 196 2.82 3.07 -10.55
C THR A 196 3.51 3.03 -11.93
N ALA A 197 4.37 4.00 -12.25
CA ALA A 197 5.07 4.07 -13.52
C ALA A 197 6.00 2.86 -13.77
N LEU A 198 6.70 2.41 -12.71
CA LEU A 198 7.56 1.23 -12.80
C LEU A 198 6.76 -0.07 -12.99
N LEU A 199 5.61 -0.20 -12.33
CA LEU A 199 4.75 -1.39 -12.45
C LEU A 199 4.02 -1.44 -13.79
N GLU A 200 3.56 -0.32 -14.30
CA GLU A 200 2.89 -0.20 -15.60
C GLU A 200 3.86 -0.32 -16.80
N ASN A 201 5.14 -0.07 -16.59
CA ASN A 201 6.14 -0.24 -17.63
C ASN A 201 6.25 -1.72 -18.02
N GLU A 202 6.13 -2.04 -19.31
CA GLU A 202 6.16 -3.42 -19.81
C GLU A 202 7.54 -4.09 -19.74
N ALA A 203 8.61 -3.29 -19.68
CA ALA A 203 9.96 -3.83 -19.61
C ALA A 203 10.22 -4.50 -18.25
N PRO A 204 10.88 -5.68 -18.24
CA PRO A 204 11.19 -6.39 -16.99
C PRO A 204 12.26 -5.67 -16.13
N ASN A 205 13.07 -4.82 -16.77
CA ASN A 205 14.08 -4.00 -16.11
C ASN A 205 13.86 -2.55 -16.50
N CYS A 206 13.55 -1.72 -15.50
CA CYS A 206 13.25 -0.31 -15.72
C CYS A 206 13.82 0.53 -14.58
N LEU A 207 14.66 1.50 -14.90
CA LEU A 207 15.21 2.45 -13.93
C LEU A 207 14.35 3.71 -13.92
N PHE A 208 14.01 4.18 -12.73
CA PHE A 208 13.36 5.47 -12.61
C PHE A 208 14.38 6.59 -12.63
N VAL A 209 14.16 7.58 -13.49
CA VAL A 209 15.07 8.70 -13.70
C VAL A 209 14.33 10.04 -13.60
N ASN A 210 15.03 11.05 -13.12
CA ASN A 210 14.55 12.44 -13.05
C ASN A 210 15.46 13.37 -13.85
N ALA A 211 15.00 14.61 -14.07
CA ALA A 211 15.88 15.68 -14.52
C ALA A 211 16.96 15.94 -13.44
N PRO A 212 18.23 16.20 -13.83
CA PRO A 212 19.31 16.46 -12.90
C PRO A 212 19.02 17.65 -11.98
N ARG A 213 19.21 17.47 -10.67
CA ARG A 213 18.85 18.46 -9.64
C ARG A 213 20.00 19.39 -9.22
N GLY A 214 21.25 18.96 -9.41
CA GLY A 214 22.43 19.72 -8.98
C GLY A 214 22.68 19.59 -7.47
N SER A 215 22.40 18.41 -6.86
CA SER A 215 22.68 18.13 -5.45
C SER A 215 24.16 17.98 -5.15
N GLY A 216 24.94 17.53 -6.14
CA GLY A 216 26.39 17.33 -6.09
C GLY A 216 26.83 15.90 -5.83
N ASP A 217 25.90 14.94 -5.68
CA ASP A 217 26.15 13.50 -5.53
C ASP A 217 25.31 12.65 -6.50
N GLU A 218 24.82 13.25 -7.58
CA GLU A 218 23.98 12.59 -8.54
C GLU A 218 24.70 11.45 -9.27
N ALA A 219 24.00 10.35 -9.48
CA ALA A 219 24.35 9.34 -10.45
C ALA A 219 23.73 9.73 -11.81
N PHE A 220 24.50 10.42 -12.64
CA PHE A 220 24.05 10.89 -13.96
C PHE A 220 23.89 9.74 -14.92
N VAL A 221 22.87 9.84 -15.78
CA VAL A 221 22.49 8.83 -16.75
C VAL A 221 22.64 9.40 -18.16
N GLU A 222 23.33 8.66 -19.01
CA GLU A 222 23.37 8.85 -20.44
C GLU A 222 22.49 7.77 -21.09
N LEU A 223 21.56 8.16 -21.97
CA LEU A 223 20.62 7.28 -22.65
C LEU A 223 21.03 7.09 -24.11
N ASP A 224 20.59 6.00 -24.71
CA ASP A 224 20.69 5.78 -26.14
C ASP A 224 19.51 6.40 -26.91
N GLU A 225 19.49 6.26 -28.24
CA GLU A 225 18.43 6.77 -29.14
C GLU A 225 17.03 6.15 -28.88
N HIS A 226 16.95 5.09 -28.05
CA HIS A 226 15.71 4.39 -27.68
C HIS A 226 15.27 4.70 -26.24
N ASN A 227 15.94 5.63 -25.57
CA ASN A 227 15.79 5.90 -24.12
C ASN A 227 16.14 4.70 -23.23
N ASP A 228 17.00 3.81 -23.70
CA ASP A 228 17.56 2.73 -22.91
C ASP A 228 18.86 3.19 -22.24
N LEU A 229 19.22 2.56 -21.12
CA LEU A 229 20.43 2.88 -20.38
C LEU A 229 21.69 2.64 -21.23
N TYR A 230 22.46 3.70 -21.45
CA TYR A 230 23.77 3.61 -22.07
C TYR A 230 24.91 3.65 -21.06
N ARG A 231 24.86 4.60 -20.11
CA ARG A 231 25.89 4.75 -19.07
C ARG A 231 25.32 5.39 -17.80
N ILE A 232 25.93 5.05 -16.65
CA ILE A 232 25.70 5.73 -15.37
C ILE A 232 27.08 6.14 -14.84
N SER A 233 27.25 7.41 -14.43
CA SER A 233 28.46 7.85 -13.75
C SER A 233 28.17 9.01 -12.80
N LYS A 234 28.89 9.06 -11.66
CA LYS A 234 28.98 10.23 -10.80
C LYS A 234 30.03 11.24 -11.29
N ASP A 235 30.92 10.84 -12.21
CA ASP A 235 31.88 11.73 -12.88
C ASP A 235 31.33 12.18 -14.24
N ILE A 236 30.91 13.45 -14.31
CA ILE A 236 30.37 14.05 -15.54
C ILE A 236 31.35 13.99 -16.72
N HIS A 237 32.67 13.86 -16.47
CA HIS A 237 33.68 13.76 -17.53
C HIS A 237 33.72 12.39 -18.20
N GLU A 238 33.04 11.40 -17.63
CA GLU A 238 32.93 10.06 -18.24
C GLU A 238 31.73 9.97 -19.22
N LEU A 239 30.82 10.93 -19.20
CA LEU A 239 29.61 10.96 -20.02
C LEU A 239 29.82 11.84 -21.24
N ASN A 240 29.16 11.51 -22.34
CA ASN A 240 29.13 12.35 -23.54
C ASN A 240 28.05 13.44 -23.43
N HIS A 241 26.92 13.09 -22.82
CA HIS A 241 25.83 14.01 -22.45
C HIS A 241 25.12 13.51 -21.20
N ILE A 242 24.37 14.37 -20.55
CA ILE A 242 23.61 14.06 -19.35
C ILE A 242 22.13 14.18 -19.72
N ASP A 243 21.42 13.06 -19.76
CA ASP A 243 20.00 13.04 -20.09
C ASP A 243 19.14 13.08 -18.83
N ALA A 244 19.60 12.42 -17.75
CA ALA A 244 18.84 12.28 -16.52
C ALA A 244 19.74 12.02 -15.30
N GLU A 245 19.11 11.92 -14.14
CA GLU A 245 19.67 11.48 -12.86
C GLU A 245 18.95 10.19 -12.44
N LEU A 246 19.71 9.16 -12.02
CA LEU A 246 19.15 7.91 -11.51
C LEU A 246 18.52 8.14 -10.13
N CYS A 247 17.32 7.64 -9.95
CA CYS A 247 16.67 7.57 -8.64
C CYS A 247 16.85 6.20 -8.00
N GLY A 248 16.87 6.16 -6.67
CA GLY A 248 16.98 4.92 -5.88
C GLY A 248 15.70 4.08 -5.84
N VAL A 249 14.87 4.11 -6.89
CA VAL A 249 13.61 3.34 -7.01
C VAL A 249 13.57 2.71 -8.40
N ASN A 250 13.75 1.39 -8.49
CA ASN A 250 13.99 0.70 -9.75
C ASN A 250 13.25 -0.63 -9.83
N LYS A 251 12.96 -1.11 -11.03
CA LYS A 251 12.40 -2.44 -11.30
C LYS A 251 13.47 -3.34 -11.87
N ILE A 252 13.73 -4.47 -11.21
CA ILE A 252 14.81 -5.40 -11.55
C ILE A 252 14.23 -6.81 -11.73
N SER A 253 14.50 -7.43 -12.87
CA SER A 253 14.14 -8.83 -13.09
C SER A 253 15.06 -9.77 -12.34
N TYR A 254 14.51 -10.90 -11.90
CA TYR A 254 15.27 -11.96 -11.24
C TYR A 254 16.43 -12.47 -12.08
N SER A 255 16.28 -12.50 -13.40
CA SER A 255 17.33 -12.91 -14.33
C SER A 255 18.51 -11.93 -14.37
N ILE A 256 18.25 -10.62 -14.40
CA ILE A 256 19.29 -9.59 -14.30
C ILE A 256 19.92 -9.62 -12.90
N TYR A 257 19.12 -9.78 -11.84
CA TYR A 257 19.65 -9.90 -10.49
C TYR A 257 20.65 -11.04 -10.32
N LYS A 258 20.37 -12.23 -10.88
CA LYS A 258 21.35 -13.33 -10.88
C LYS A 258 22.68 -12.96 -11.58
N LYS A 259 22.59 -12.19 -12.67
CA LYS A 259 23.81 -11.70 -13.35
C LYS A 259 24.54 -10.65 -12.50
N MET A 260 23.80 -9.79 -11.78
CA MET A 260 24.40 -8.85 -10.81
C MET A 260 25.17 -9.60 -9.73
N LEU A 261 24.61 -10.67 -9.16
CA LEU A 261 25.30 -11.51 -8.17
C LEU A 261 26.57 -12.15 -8.73
N ASN A 262 26.54 -12.68 -9.94
CA ASN A 262 27.72 -13.26 -10.58
C ASN A 262 28.84 -12.22 -10.79
N ILE A 263 28.47 -11.00 -11.24
CA ILE A 263 29.44 -9.91 -11.39
C ILE A 263 30.04 -9.53 -10.03
N PHE A 264 29.19 -9.47 -8.99
CA PHE A 264 29.63 -9.15 -7.64
C PHE A 264 30.57 -10.21 -7.05
N ASP A 265 30.28 -11.48 -7.25
CA ASP A 265 31.14 -12.61 -6.80
C ASP A 265 32.51 -12.61 -7.48
N GLU A 266 32.58 -12.24 -8.77
CA GLU A 266 33.81 -12.09 -9.52
C GLU A 266 34.59 -10.82 -9.14
N ASN A 267 33.89 -9.78 -8.65
CA ASN A 267 34.47 -8.51 -8.28
C ASN A 267 34.93 -8.54 -6.81
N LYS A 268 36.18 -8.28 -6.59
CA LYS A 268 36.78 -8.29 -5.24
C LYS A 268 36.66 -6.96 -4.49
N ASN A 269 35.99 -5.95 -5.07
CA ASN A 269 35.74 -4.67 -4.43
C ASN A 269 34.52 -4.76 -3.50
N PRO A 270 34.69 -4.76 -2.17
CA PRO A 270 33.54 -4.84 -1.27
C PRO A 270 32.68 -3.56 -1.26
N TYR A 271 33.22 -2.43 -1.74
CA TYR A 271 32.53 -1.14 -1.80
C TYR A 271 31.77 -0.93 -3.11
N LEU A 272 31.61 -1.99 -3.92
CA LEU A 272 30.86 -1.89 -5.17
C LEU A 272 29.38 -1.56 -4.90
N ASN A 273 28.90 -0.52 -5.57
CA ASN A 273 27.49 -0.16 -5.54
C ASN A 273 26.74 -0.82 -6.70
N TYR A 274 25.44 -1.06 -6.52
CA TYR A 274 24.63 -1.78 -7.47
C TYR A 274 24.46 -1.02 -8.80
N GLU A 275 24.50 0.32 -8.78
CA GLU A 275 24.39 1.19 -9.96
C GLU A 275 25.49 0.88 -10.99
N TYR A 276 26.72 0.67 -10.52
CA TYR A 276 27.82 0.30 -11.41
C TYR A 276 27.71 -1.11 -11.97
N VAL A 277 27.03 -2.01 -11.23
CA VAL A 277 26.73 -3.37 -11.73
C VAL A 277 25.66 -3.30 -12.79
N ILE A 278 24.63 -2.49 -12.57
CA ILE A 278 23.56 -2.24 -13.57
C ILE A 278 24.15 -1.58 -14.82
N GLU A 279 25.04 -0.59 -14.69
CA GLU A 279 25.73 0.02 -15.83
C GLU A 279 26.47 -1.02 -16.69
N ASN A 280 27.24 -1.89 -16.03
CA ASN A 280 27.92 -2.97 -16.76
C ASN A 280 26.97 -3.89 -17.51
N LEU A 281 25.80 -4.17 -16.92
CA LEU A 281 24.76 -4.99 -17.55
C LEU A 281 24.01 -4.24 -18.65
N GLY A 282 23.77 -2.94 -18.51
CA GLY A 282 23.12 -2.09 -19.52
C GLY A 282 23.87 -2.05 -20.85
N ARG A 283 25.22 -2.23 -20.79
CA ARG A 283 26.04 -2.37 -22.01
C ARG A 283 25.78 -3.68 -22.77
N LEU A 284 25.20 -4.66 -22.10
CA LEU A 284 25.03 -6.03 -22.60
C LEU A 284 23.58 -6.41 -22.83
N TYR A 285 22.69 -5.89 -22.00
CA TYR A 285 21.27 -6.21 -21.93
C TYR A 285 20.45 -4.93 -22.00
N LYS A 286 19.24 -5.05 -22.53
CA LYS A 286 18.31 -3.93 -22.56
C LYS A 286 17.80 -3.63 -21.16
N ILE A 287 18.10 -2.42 -20.66
CA ILE A 287 17.58 -1.84 -19.43
C ILE A 287 16.93 -0.52 -19.81
N THR A 288 15.61 -0.45 -19.70
CA THR A 288 14.86 0.75 -20.07
C THR A 288 14.88 1.78 -18.93
N THR A 289 14.51 3.00 -19.26
CA THR A 289 14.28 4.02 -18.26
C THR A 289 12.84 4.54 -18.33
N CYS A 290 12.33 5.04 -17.25
CA CYS A 290 11.10 5.80 -17.20
C CYS A 290 11.23 6.99 -16.26
N GLY A 291 10.48 8.05 -16.51
CA GLY A 291 10.45 9.24 -15.70
C GLY A 291 9.07 9.89 -15.75
N ILE A 292 8.81 10.79 -14.83
CA ILE A 292 7.58 11.59 -14.78
C ILE A 292 7.99 13.05 -14.70
N ASP A 293 7.46 13.87 -15.59
CA ASP A 293 7.77 15.29 -15.62
C ASP A 293 7.45 15.95 -14.27
N ASP A 294 8.41 16.77 -13.79
CA ASP A 294 8.31 17.50 -12.53
C ASP A 294 8.01 16.60 -11.31
N CYS A 295 8.50 15.33 -11.32
CA CYS A 295 8.28 14.39 -10.24
C CYS A 295 9.19 14.69 -9.04
N ILE A 296 8.65 14.56 -7.84
CA ILE A 296 9.43 14.57 -6.61
C ILE A 296 9.83 13.14 -6.30
N CYS A 297 11.11 12.85 -6.51
CA CYS A 297 11.78 11.61 -6.15
C CYS A 297 13.22 11.98 -5.76
N MET A 298 13.53 12.04 -4.47
CA MET A 298 14.74 12.65 -3.92
C MET A 298 15.22 11.88 -2.70
N ASP A 299 16.53 11.74 -2.59
CA ASP A 299 17.24 11.23 -1.42
C ASP A 299 17.47 12.30 -0.35
N ILE A 300 17.77 11.85 0.86
CA ILE A 300 18.11 12.71 2.02
C ILE A 300 19.48 12.29 2.56
N ASP A 301 20.51 13.04 2.17
CA ASP A 301 21.88 12.78 2.60
C ASP A 301 22.32 13.62 3.80
N ASN A 302 21.68 14.75 4.04
CA ASN A 302 22.08 15.68 5.08
C ASN A 302 20.89 16.47 5.66
N GLN A 303 21.16 17.16 6.78
CA GLN A 303 20.15 17.93 7.50
C GLN A 303 19.51 19.04 6.67
N LYS A 304 20.24 19.64 5.72
CA LYS A 304 19.69 20.68 4.85
C LYS A 304 18.64 20.08 3.90
N GLN A 305 18.99 18.99 3.21
CA GLN A 305 18.06 18.29 2.32
C GLN A 305 16.81 17.81 3.08
N TYR A 306 16.98 17.30 4.31
CA TYR A 306 15.82 16.94 5.16
C TYR A 306 14.93 18.14 5.45
N ASN A 307 15.50 19.29 5.84
CA ASN A 307 14.73 20.50 6.12
C ASN A 307 14.02 21.02 4.85
N ASP A 308 14.71 20.97 3.69
CA ASP A 308 14.13 21.38 2.40
C ASP A 308 13.00 20.39 2.00
N MET A 309 13.19 19.09 2.25
CA MET A 309 12.14 18.09 2.03
C MET A 309 10.91 18.39 2.87
N VAL A 310 11.05 18.57 4.18
CA VAL A 310 9.92 18.83 5.08
C VAL A 310 9.17 20.12 4.73
N ASN A 311 9.91 21.21 4.45
CA ASN A 311 9.30 22.54 4.34
C ASN A 311 8.91 22.94 2.92
N ILE A 312 9.54 22.35 1.89
CA ILE A 312 9.36 22.78 0.49
C ILE A 312 8.80 21.64 -0.36
N TYR A 313 9.46 20.49 -0.37
CA TYR A 313 9.14 19.44 -1.33
C TYR A 313 7.96 18.58 -0.91
N PHE A 314 7.87 18.19 0.36
CA PHE A 314 6.79 17.32 0.83
C PHE A 314 5.39 17.97 0.74
N PRO A 315 5.20 19.26 1.08
CA PRO A 315 3.93 19.93 0.82
C PRO A 315 3.54 19.95 -0.66
N LYS A 316 4.52 20.10 -1.57
CA LYS A 316 4.27 20.03 -3.02
C LYS A 316 3.93 18.61 -3.45
N LEU A 317 4.63 17.61 -2.91
CA LEU A 317 4.38 16.19 -3.16
C LEU A 317 2.94 15.82 -2.77
N LYS A 318 2.52 16.17 -1.56
CA LYS A 318 1.14 15.94 -1.10
C LYS A 318 0.10 16.58 -2.03
N LYS A 319 0.35 17.83 -2.44
CA LYS A 319 -0.55 18.50 -3.37
C LYS A 319 -0.65 17.75 -4.71
N LYS A 320 0.49 17.34 -5.29
CA LYS A 320 0.53 16.58 -6.54
C LYS A 320 -0.14 15.21 -6.42
N GLU A 321 0.13 14.47 -5.33
CA GLU A 321 -0.52 13.18 -5.08
C GLU A 321 -2.04 13.35 -4.96
N ASN A 322 -2.50 14.38 -4.26
CA ASN A 322 -3.93 14.67 -4.13
C ASN A 322 -4.55 15.04 -5.50
N GLU A 323 -3.89 15.89 -6.30
CA GLU A 323 -4.37 16.25 -7.64
C GLU A 323 -4.45 15.03 -8.57
N ARG A 324 -3.45 14.15 -8.56
CA ARG A 324 -3.46 12.90 -9.33
C ARG A 324 -4.56 11.95 -8.88
N ASN A 325 -4.71 11.78 -7.57
CA ASN A 325 -5.80 10.97 -7.01
C ASN A 325 -7.17 11.50 -7.44
N LEU A 326 -7.41 12.80 -7.31
CA LEU A 326 -8.67 13.41 -7.75
C LEU A 326 -8.91 13.24 -9.27
N LEU A 327 -7.85 13.29 -10.08
CA LEU A 327 -7.96 13.05 -11.52
C LEU A 327 -8.33 11.59 -11.83
N GLN A 328 -7.74 10.63 -11.13
CA GLN A 328 -8.08 9.22 -11.26
C GLN A 328 -9.52 8.96 -10.82
N LEU A 329 -9.94 9.52 -9.68
CA LEU A 329 -11.31 9.43 -9.19
C LEU A 329 -12.32 10.08 -10.14
N LYS A 330 -11.96 11.21 -10.77
CA LYS A 330 -12.78 11.84 -11.82
C LYS A 330 -12.97 10.89 -13.00
N LYS A 331 -11.89 10.28 -13.50
CA LYS A 331 -11.94 9.33 -14.62
C LYS A 331 -12.81 8.12 -14.26
N LEU A 332 -12.57 7.51 -13.09
CA LEU A 332 -13.36 6.40 -12.57
C LEU A 332 -14.85 6.78 -12.49
N PHE A 333 -15.17 7.93 -11.91
CA PHE A 333 -16.55 8.37 -11.75
C PHE A 333 -17.26 8.57 -13.11
N ILE A 334 -16.59 9.21 -14.07
CA ILE A 334 -17.12 9.41 -15.44
C ILE A 334 -17.40 8.06 -16.10
N GLU A 335 -16.46 7.12 -16.01
CA GLU A 335 -16.56 5.79 -16.57
C GLU A 335 -17.73 5.01 -15.96
N VAL A 336 -17.79 4.89 -14.63
CA VAL A 336 -18.82 4.07 -13.96
C VAL A 336 -20.22 4.67 -14.05
N MET A 337 -20.32 5.98 -14.19
CA MET A 337 -21.61 6.68 -14.36
C MET A 337 -22.03 6.84 -15.82
N GLY A 338 -21.13 6.59 -16.77
CA GLY A 338 -21.38 6.73 -18.20
C GLY A 338 -21.77 8.15 -18.62
N ILE A 339 -21.19 9.18 -18.00
CA ILE A 339 -21.45 10.59 -18.29
C ILE A 339 -20.38 11.20 -19.18
N ASP A 340 -20.70 12.26 -19.90
CA ASP A 340 -19.71 13.04 -20.63
C ASP A 340 -18.82 13.84 -19.67
N GLU A 341 -17.54 14.01 -20.01
CA GLU A 341 -16.59 14.80 -19.19
C GLU A 341 -17.08 16.24 -18.95
N LYS A 342 -17.78 16.84 -19.92
CA LYS A 342 -18.36 18.18 -19.80
C LYS A 342 -19.42 18.31 -18.70
N ASP A 343 -20.05 17.17 -18.31
CA ASP A 343 -21.07 17.15 -17.27
C ASP A 343 -20.49 17.02 -15.87
N PHE A 344 -19.19 16.70 -15.73
CA PHE A 344 -18.48 16.68 -14.46
C PHE A 344 -18.06 18.11 -14.06
N ILE A 345 -18.35 18.52 -12.82
CA ILE A 345 -18.03 19.86 -12.32
C ILE A 345 -16.90 19.81 -11.29
N SER A 346 -17.05 19.03 -10.21
CA SER A 346 -16.05 18.95 -9.13
C SER A 346 -16.12 17.65 -8.37
N ILE A 347 -15.00 17.31 -7.72
CA ILE A 347 -14.88 16.24 -6.73
C ILE A 347 -14.10 16.77 -5.52
N GLU A 348 -14.60 16.48 -4.32
CA GLU A 348 -14.03 16.95 -3.05
C GLU A 348 -14.09 15.82 -2.02
N ALA A 349 -13.05 15.68 -1.18
CA ALA A 349 -13.06 14.72 -0.09
C ALA A 349 -14.18 15.04 0.90
N ALA A 350 -14.90 14.01 1.35
CA ALA A 350 -16.03 14.14 2.28
C ALA A 350 -15.82 13.37 3.59
N GLY A 351 -14.61 12.79 3.81
CA GLY A 351 -14.28 12.03 5.02
C GLY A 351 -14.76 10.58 4.97
N GLY A 352 -14.66 9.90 6.11
CA GLY A 352 -15.01 8.49 6.34
C GLY A 352 -13.98 7.85 7.27
N MET A 353 -14.39 6.92 8.12
CA MET A 353 -13.50 6.23 9.06
C MET A 353 -12.85 5.01 8.39
N THR A 354 -13.65 4.09 7.88
CA THR A 354 -13.21 2.85 7.22
C THR A 354 -13.18 2.96 5.70
N ASN A 355 -14.05 3.78 5.12
CA ASN A 355 -14.17 4.01 3.68
C ASN A 355 -13.86 5.49 3.39
N THR A 356 -13.21 5.79 2.28
CA THR A 356 -12.99 7.18 1.85
C THR A 356 -14.14 7.64 0.96
N ASN A 357 -14.82 8.72 1.37
CA ASN A 357 -15.94 9.28 0.63
C ASN A 357 -15.55 10.58 -0.08
N TYR A 358 -16.09 10.78 -1.29
CA TYR A 358 -15.91 11.99 -2.08
C TYR A 358 -17.28 12.53 -2.53
N LYS A 359 -17.47 13.83 -2.35
CA LYS A 359 -18.61 14.54 -2.88
C LYS A 359 -18.33 14.91 -4.33
N VAL A 360 -19.15 14.38 -5.25
CA VAL A 360 -19.05 14.67 -6.68
C VAL A 360 -20.23 15.51 -7.11
N LYS A 361 -19.91 16.61 -7.84
CA LYS A 361 -20.92 17.49 -8.45
C LYS A 361 -20.87 17.33 -9.95
N THR A 362 -22.04 17.11 -10.54
CA THR A 362 -22.26 17.15 -12.00
C THR A 362 -23.23 18.29 -12.37
N THR A 363 -23.46 18.51 -13.65
CA THR A 363 -24.44 19.49 -14.15
C THR A 363 -25.85 19.25 -13.63
N ASN A 364 -26.25 17.98 -13.47
CA ASN A 364 -27.62 17.60 -13.14
C ASN A 364 -27.82 17.19 -11.68
N ASN A 365 -26.79 16.62 -11.03
CA ASN A 365 -26.92 16.01 -9.71
C ASN A 365 -25.64 16.17 -8.86
N ARG A 366 -25.76 15.74 -7.59
CA ARG A 366 -24.64 15.57 -6.67
C ARG A 366 -24.65 14.13 -6.15
N TYR A 367 -23.46 13.59 -5.95
CA TYR A 367 -23.28 12.19 -5.55
C TYR A 367 -22.26 12.08 -4.43
N ILE A 368 -22.29 10.96 -3.73
CA ILE A 368 -21.19 10.47 -2.88
C ILE A 368 -20.56 9.28 -3.61
N LEU A 369 -19.30 9.41 -3.98
CA LEU A 369 -18.45 8.31 -4.43
C LEU A 369 -17.72 7.75 -3.21
N ARG A 370 -17.95 6.48 -2.86
CA ARG A 370 -17.25 5.76 -1.80
C ARG A 370 -16.19 4.85 -2.41
N MET A 371 -14.97 5.04 -1.95
CA MET A 371 -13.86 4.12 -2.18
C MET A 371 -13.69 3.25 -0.92
N PRO A 372 -13.65 1.92 -1.04
CA PRO A 372 -13.52 1.04 0.12
C PRO A 372 -12.15 1.19 0.78
N GLY A 373 -12.10 0.99 2.10
CA GLY A 373 -10.85 0.91 2.84
C GLY A 373 -10.10 -0.39 2.58
N ARG A 374 -8.85 -0.45 3.05
CA ARG A 374 -7.99 -1.63 2.93
C ARG A 374 -8.60 -2.83 3.67
N CYS A 375 -8.36 -4.03 3.17
CA CYS A 375 -8.72 -5.32 3.80
C CYS A 375 -10.21 -5.49 4.18
N THR A 376 -11.11 -4.66 3.63
CA THR A 376 -12.56 -4.80 3.89
C THR A 376 -13.17 -6.00 3.17
N GLU A 377 -12.48 -6.56 2.17
CA GLU A 377 -12.95 -7.70 1.35
C GLU A 377 -13.13 -8.99 2.16
N THR A 378 -12.29 -9.19 3.18
CA THR A 378 -12.38 -10.36 4.07
C THR A 378 -13.39 -10.18 5.20
N MET A 379 -13.75 -8.93 5.52
CA MET A 379 -14.64 -8.61 6.64
C MET A 379 -16.09 -8.41 6.20
N ILE A 380 -16.34 -7.90 4.99
CA ILE A 380 -17.65 -7.44 4.53
C ILE A 380 -18.09 -8.19 3.28
N SER A 381 -19.35 -8.68 3.29
CA SER A 381 -19.99 -9.24 2.11
C SER A 381 -20.59 -8.15 1.24
N ARG A 382 -19.87 -7.74 0.18
CA ARG A 382 -20.34 -6.69 -0.75
C ARG A 382 -21.66 -7.04 -1.45
N SER A 383 -21.89 -8.32 -1.71
CA SER A 383 -23.17 -8.81 -2.26
C SER A 383 -24.34 -8.57 -1.29
N ASN A 384 -24.12 -8.82 0.02
CA ASN A 384 -25.14 -8.54 1.04
C ASN A 384 -25.37 -7.03 1.19
N GLU A 385 -24.31 -6.24 1.29
CA GLU A 385 -24.38 -4.78 1.37
C GLU A 385 -25.25 -4.19 0.23
N LYS A 386 -24.98 -4.62 -1.01
CA LYS A 386 -25.73 -4.15 -2.20
C LYS A 386 -27.23 -4.41 -2.07
N VAL A 387 -27.59 -5.63 -1.69
CA VAL A 387 -29.01 -6.03 -1.56
C VAL A 387 -29.65 -5.32 -0.37
N ASN A 388 -29.00 -5.32 0.78
CA ASN A 388 -29.53 -4.75 2.01
C ASN A 388 -29.68 -3.22 1.90
N GLY A 389 -28.69 -2.54 1.30
CA GLY A 389 -28.78 -1.11 1.02
C GLY A 389 -29.93 -0.76 0.09
N LYS A 390 -30.22 -1.61 -0.90
CA LYS A 390 -31.38 -1.42 -1.80
C LYS A 390 -32.71 -1.61 -1.06
N PHE A 391 -32.83 -2.59 -0.17
CA PHE A 391 -34.00 -2.73 0.69
C PHE A 391 -34.21 -1.51 1.59
N GLY A 392 -33.14 -1.02 2.23
CA GLY A 392 -33.19 0.23 3.01
C GLY A 392 -33.75 1.40 2.19
N TYR A 393 -33.31 1.54 0.94
CA TYR A 393 -33.85 2.56 0.03
C TYR A 393 -35.32 2.35 -0.28
N LEU A 394 -35.76 1.13 -0.64
CA LEU A 394 -37.15 0.83 -0.94
C LEU A 394 -38.08 1.06 0.26
N LEU A 395 -37.59 0.81 1.49
CA LEU A 395 -38.27 1.18 2.72
C LEU A 395 -38.26 2.70 2.97
N GLY A 396 -37.53 3.47 2.18
CA GLY A 396 -37.37 4.91 2.37
C GLY A 396 -36.50 5.27 3.60
N LEU A 397 -35.65 4.38 4.02
CA LEU A 397 -34.71 4.58 5.15
C LEU A 397 -33.31 4.98 4.69
N ASN A 398 -32.91 4.55 3.50
CA ASN A 398 -31.60 4.83 2.92
C ASN A 398 -31.71 5.75 1.70
N VAL A 399 -30.57 6.24 1.22
CA VAL A 399 -30.43 6.95 -0.06
C VAL A 399 -30.35 5.98 -1.22
N ASP A 400 -30.66 6.43 -2.43
CA ASP A 400 -30.49 5.59 -3.61
C ASP A 400 -29.01 5.39 -3.94
N THR A 401 -28.65 4.14 -4.21
CA THR A 401 -27.33 3.74 -4.70
C THR A 401 -27.44 3.52 -6.21
N VAL A 402 -26.84 4.43 -6.98
CA VAL A 402 -26.94 4.44 -8.45
C VAL A 402 -25.89 3.55 -9.12
N TYR A 403 -24.79 3.27 -8.43
CA TYR A 403 -23.76 2.34 -8.88
C TYR A 403 -23.16 1.58 -7.69
N PHE A 404 -22.93 0.30 -7.86
CA PHE A 404 -22.25 -0.55 -6.89
C PHE A 404 -21.50 -1.68 -7.59
N ASN A 405 -20.19 -1.71 -7.43
CA ASN A 405 -19.33 -2.79 -7.92
C ASN A 405 -19.02 -3.75 -6.76
N GLU A 406 -19.51 -4.99 -6.84
CA GLU A 406 -19.34 -6.00 -5.79
C GLU A 406 -17.88 -6.47 -5.67
N ALA A 407 -17.12 -6.49 -6.77
CA ALA A 407 -15.72 -6.93 -6.74
C ALA A 407 -14.80 -5.89 -6.10
N SER A 408 -14.94 -4.62 -6.49
CA SER A 408 -14.08 -3.56 -5.97
C SER A 408 -14.63 -2.85 -4.72
N GLY A 409 -15.93 -2.98 -4.43
CA GLY A 409 -16.59 -2.24 -3.34
C GLY A 409 -16.85 -0.76 -3.64
N VAL A 410 -16.51 -0.28 -4.83
CA VAL A 410 -16.82 1.11 -5.27
C VAL A 410 -18.31 1.31 -5.32
N LYS A 411 -18.80 2.38 -4.67
CA LYS A 411 -20.23 2.71 -4.58
C LYS A 411 -20.47 4.18 -4.92
N VAL A 412 -21.53 4.46 -5.69
CA VAL A 412 -22.01 5.83 -5.92
C VAL A 412 -23.45 5.93 -5.43
N SER A 413 -23.68 6.87 -4.52
CA SER A 413 -25.00 7.15 -3.94
C SER A 413 -25.42 8.60 -4.20
N ILE A 414 -26.72 8.86 -4.22
CA ILE A 414 -27.24 10.23 -4.34
C ILE A 414 -26.85 11.04 -3.10
N TYR A 415 -26.32 12.23 -3.32
CA TYR A 415 -26.04 13.18 -2.24
C TYR A 415 -27.31 13.86 -1.75
N ILE A 416 -27.51 13.93 -0.43
CA ILE A 416 -28.62 14.66 0.18
C ILE A 416 -28.20 16.13 0.38
N PRO A 417 -28.82 17.09 -0.33
CA PRO A 417 -28.46 18.50 -0.17
C PRO A 417 -28.74 19.00 1.25
N ASN A 418 -27.83 19.84 1.76
CA ASN A 418 -27.92 20.49 3.08
C ASN A 418 -28.15 19.51 4.24
N ALA A 419 -27.86 18.23 4.04
CA ALA A 419 -27.99 17.22 5.09
C ALA A 419 -26.91 17.41 6.15
N LYS A 420 -27.25 17.07 7.38
CA LYS A 420 -26.35 17.08 8.55
C LYS A 420 -26.15 15.65 9.01
N THR A 421 -24.90 15.21 8.99
CA THR A 421 -24.49 14.00 9.69
C THR A 421 -24.70 14.20 11.19
N MET A 422 -25.28 13.20 11.85
CA MET A 422 -25.47 13.26 13.29
C MET A 422 -24.13 13.02 14.02
N THR A 423 -24.11 13.43 15.26
CA THR A 423 -23.02 13.18 16.23
C THR A 423 -23.63 12.68 17.53
N GLY A 424 -22.86 12.05 18.42
CA GLY A 424 -23.35 11.57 19.71
C GLY A 424 -24.24 12.61 20.43
N PRO A 425 -23.78 13.86 20.65
CA PRO A 425 -24.62 14.89 21.24
C PRO A 425 -25.91 15.23 20.46
N THR A 426 -25.87 15.19 19.13
CA THR A 426 -27.04 15.57 18.32
C THR A 426 -28.08 14.47 18.21
N VAL A 427 -27.71 13.19 18.22
CA VAL A 427 -28.70 12.08 18.24
C VAL A 427 -29.47 12.03 19.55
N ARG A 428 -28.83 12.43 20.68
CA ARG A 428 -29.45 12.49 22.00
C ARG A 428 -30.45 13.65 22.18
N LEU A 429 -30.56 14.56 21.21
CA LEU A 429 -31.63 15.54 21.22
C LEU A 429 -32.99 14.86 21.01
N GLU A 430 -33.96 15.12 21.87
CA GLU A 430 -35.28 14.47 21.89
C GLU A 430 -35.95 14.39 20.50
N LYS A 431 -35.89 15.47 19.72
CA LYS A 431 -36.42 15.51 18.34
C LYS A 431 -35.77 14.47 17.41
N ASN A 432 -34.47 14.22 17.57
CA ASN A 432 -33.73 13.26 16.78
C ASN A 432 -33.92 11.83 17.31
N MET A 433 -34.00 11.65 18.64
CA MET A 433 -34.40 10.37 19.24
C MET A 433 -35.74 9.87 18.67
N LYS A 434 -36.76 10.74 18.60
CA LYS A 434 -38.06 10.41 18.00
C LYS A 434 -37.95 9.93 16.56
N LEU A 435 -37.13 10.61 15.77
CA LEU A 435 -36.91 10.25 14.35
C LEU A 435 -36.17 8.94 14.21
N THR A 436 -35.09 8.73 14.97
CA THR A 436 -34.30 7.52 14.94
C THR A 436 -35.09 6.32 15.46
N ALA A 437 -35.83 6.47 16.56
CA ALA A 437 -36.69 5.43 17.09
C ALA A 437 -37.79 5.00 16.10
N ALA A 438 -38.43 5.96 15.42
CA ALA A 438 -39.43 5.66 14.37
C ALA A 438 -38.79 4.96 13.17
N LEU A 439 -37.58 5.36 12.76
CA LEU A 439 -36.84 4.76 11.68
C LEU A 439 -36.48 3.29 11.99
N LEU A 440 -35.92 3.01 13.18
CA LEU A 440 -35.60 1.66 13.63
C LEU A 440 -36.81 0.78 13.75
N ARG A 441 -37.89 1.28 14.36
CA ARG A 441 -39.14 0.53 14.43
C ARG A 441 -39.65 0.13 13.04
N LYS A 442 -39.59 1.05 12.06
CA LYS A 442 -39.96 0.76 10.68
C LYS A 442 -39.09 -0.34 10.07
N LEU A 443 -37.79 -0.34 10.32
CA LEU A 443 -36.86 -1.38 9.88
C LEU A 443 -37.21 -2.72 10.54
N HIS A 444 -37.25 -2.77 11.86
CA HIS A 444 -37.42 -3.99 12.64
C HIS A 444 -38.80 -4.65 12.48
N THR A 445 -39.82 -3.89 12.08
CA THR A 445 -41.17 -4.44 11.79
C THR A 445 -41.44 -4.67 10.32
N SER A 446 -40.48 -4.39 9.44
CA SER A 446 -40.63 -4.61 8.01
C SER A 446 -40.57 -6.10 7.66
N GLU A 447 -41.26 -6.45 6.57
CA GLU A 447 -41.22 -7.79 5.99
C GLU A 447 -40.17 -7.92 4.89
N CYS A 448 -39.11 -7.08 4.97
CA CYS A 448 -38.04 -7.14 3.97
C CYS A 448 -37.12 -8.35 4.19
N GLU A 449 -36.72 -8.97 3.10
CA GLU A 449 -35.80 -10.10 3.09
C GLU A 449 -34.36 -9.58 2.94
N LEU A 450 -33.74 -9.14 4.05
CA LEU A 450 -32.32 -8.86 4.06
C LEU A 450 -31.50 -10.14 3.76
N LYS A 451 -30.34 -9.98 3.14
CA LYS A 451 -29.39 -11.07 2.97
C LYS A 451 -28.46 -11.15 4.17
N GLY A 452 -28.19 -12.39 4.60
CA GLY A 452 -27.26 -12.66 5.67
C GLY A 452 -27.86 -12.54 7.07
N ARG A 453 -27.11 -13.04 8.02
CA ARG A 453 -27.38 -12.91 9.44
C ARG A 453 -26.12 -12.34 10.09
N PHE A 454 -26.31 -11.34 10.93
CA PHE A 454 -25.24 -10.82 11.76
C PHE A 454 -25.38 -11.47 13.15
N ASN A 455 -24.44 -12.37 13.49
CA ASN A 455 -24.38 -12.98 14.80
C ASN A 455 -23.04 -12.60 15.44
N VAL A 456 -23.10 -11.95 16.59
CA VAL A 456 -21.91 -11.43 17.28
C VAL A 456 -20.85 -12.50 17.56
N PHE A 457 -21.27 -13.72 17.86
CA PHE A 457 -20.34 -14.82 18.18
C PHE A 457 -19.67 -15.39 16.94
N ASP A 458 -20.38 -15.42 15.80
CA ASP A 458 -19.82 -15.83 14.51
C ASP A 458 -18.86 -14.75 13.97
N GLU A 459 -19.22 -13.46 14.11
CA GLU A 459 -18.36 -12.35 13.71
C GLU A 459 -17.09 -12.27 14.58
N LEU A 460 -17.22 -12.49 15.89
CA LEU A 460 -16.06 -12.55 16.79
C LEU A 460 -15.07 -13.62 16.33
N LYS A 461 -15.55 -14.83 16.05
CA LYS A 461 -14.69 -15.92 15.56
C LYS A 461 -13.99 -15.54 14.26
N LYS A 462 -14.69 -14.89 13.34
CA LYS A 462 -14.11 -14.41 12.08
C LYS A 462 -12.97 -13.41 12.32
N TYR A 463 -13.13 -12.48 13.25
CA TYR A 463 -12.05 -11.53 13.59
C TYR A 463 -10.89 -12.21 14.32
N GLU A 464 -11.17 -13.19 15.18
CA GLU A 464 -10.13 -14.02 15.81
C GLU A 464 -9.34 -14.83 14.77
N ASP A 465 -10.00 -15.40 13.76
CA ASP A 465 -9.33 -16.10 12.66
C ASP A 465 -8.42 -15.16 11.86
N LEU A 466 -8.84 -13.90 11.64
CA LEU A 466 -8.02 -12.87 10.99
C LEU A 466 -6.83 -12.46 11.87
N MET A 467 -7.04 -12.27 13.18
CA MET A 467 -5.97 -11.98 14.14
C MET A 467 -4.94 -13.13 14.18
N ALA A 468 -5.40 -14.38 14.21
CA ALA A 468 -4.53 -15.56 14.22
C ALA A 468 -3.71 -15.67 12.92
N ALA A 469 -4.34 -15.44 11.76
CA ALA A 469 -3.67 -15.43 10.46
C ALA A 469 -2.60 -14.34 10.36
N SER A 470 -2.77 -13.24 11.09
CA SER A 470 -1.84 -12.10 11.13
C SER A 470 -0.89 -12.15 12.34
N HIS A 471 -0.90 -13.22 13.14
CA HIS A 471 -0.08 -13.40 14.35
C HIS A 471 -0.18 -12.22 15.34
N VAL A 472 -1.37 -11.63 15.48
CA VAL A 472 -1.63 -10.53 16.40
C VAL A 472 -1.46 -10.99 17.84
N THR A 473 -0.74 -10.22 18.65
CA THR A 473 -0.75 -10.38 20.11
C THR A 473 -2.00 -9.67 20.65
N PRO A 474 -2.96 -10.38 21.23
CA PRO A 474 -4.16 -9.76 21.78
C PRO A 474 -3.85 -8.75 22.88
N TYR A 475 -4.77 -7.80 23.10
CA TYR A 475 -4.69 -6.87 24.23
C TYR A 475 -4.68 -7.64 25.57
N GLU A 476 -4.11 -7.01 26.60
CA GLU A 476 -4.14 -7.55 27.95
C GLU A 476 -5.60 -7.85 28.39
N ASN A 477 -5.83 -9.00 29.02
CA ASN A 477 -7.15 -9.49 29.47
C ASN A 477 -8.13 -9.89 28.35
N TYR A 478 -7.71 -9.95 27.07
CA TYR A 478 -8.60 -10.40 26.00
C TYR A 478 -9.08 -11.85 26.21
N ASP A 479 -8.22 -12.75 26.68
CA ASP A 479 -8.58 -14.15 26.96
C ASP A 479 -9.70 -14.25 28.00
N GLN A 480 -9.70 -13.37 29.00
CA GLN A 480 -10.78 -13.28 29.98
C GLN A 480 -12.09 -12.83 29.32
N ALA A 481 -12.03 -11.80 28.49
CA ALA A 481 -13.21 -11.31 27.76
C ALA A 481 -13.75 -12.40 26.83
N ARG A 482 -12.88 -13.15 26.17
CA ARG A 482 -13.25 -14.27 25.29
C ARG A 482 -13.98 -15.39 26.03
N ALA A 483 -13.47 -15.77 27.21
CA ALA A 483 -14.13 -16.77 28.05
C ALA A 483 -15.54 -16.31 28.51
N PHE A 484 -15.74 -15.02 28.73
CA PHE A 484 -17.06 -14.47 29.02
C PHE A 484 -17.99 -14.51 27.81
N MET A 485 -17.49 -14.27 26.59
CA MET A 485 -18.31 -14.36 25.39
C MET A 485 -18.96 -15.74 25.21
N ASP A 486 -18.25 -16.83 25.53
CA ASP A 486 -18.84 -18.18 25.49
C ASP A 486 -19.97 -18.36 26.49
N LYS A 487 -19.81 -17.82 27.70
CA LYS A 487 -20.86 -17.85 28.73
C LYS A 487 -22.06 -16.97 28.32
N LEU A 488 -21.83 -15.78 27.75
CA LEU A 488 -22.87 -14.89 27.27
C LEU A 488 -23.65 -15.48 26.10
N ALA A 489 -23.02 -16.28 25.23
CA ALA A 489 -23.69 -17.03 24.18
C ALA A 489 -24.76 -18.00 24.74
N VAL A 490 -24.42 -18.72 25.81
CA VAL A 490 -25.36 -19.61 26.50
C VAL A 490 -26.53 -18.81 27.12
N VAL A 491 -26.25 -17.64 27.69
CA VAL A 491 -27.32 -16.77 28.22
C VAL A 491 -28.23 -16.29 27.09
N MET A 492 -27.66 -15.85 25.98
CA MET A 492 -28.44 -15.37 24.83
C MET A 492 -29.33 -16.46 24.24
N ASP A 493 -28.83 -17.70 24.15
CA ASP A 493 -29.65 -18.84 23.67
C ASP A 493 -30.82 -19.14 24.60
N ARG A 494 -30.67 -18.95 25.91
CA ARG A 494 -31.76 -19.09 26.89
C ARG A 494 -32.77 -17.95 26.80
N LEU A 495 -32.33 -16.71 26.54
CA LEU A 495 -33.20 -15.56 26.34
C LEU A 495 -33.97 -15.66 25.00
N GLY A 496 -33.43 -16.42 24.04
CA GLY A 496 -33.99 -16.65 22.70
C GLY A 496 -33.75 -15.48 21.74
N TRP A 497 -33.52 -15.79 20.49
CA TRP A 497 -33.28 -14.82 19.43
C TRP A 497 -34.59 -14.37 18.79
N ASN A 498 -34.78 -13.07 18.63
CA ASN A 498 -35.89 -12.49 17.87
C ASN A 498 -35.34 -11.92 16.56
N LEU A 499 -35.17 -12.76 15.53
CA LEU A 499 -34.52 -12.36 14.30
C LEU A 499 -35.43 -11.45 13.46
N LYS A 500 -34.99 -10.22 13.25
CA LYS A 500 -35.63 -9.17 12.47
C LYS A 500 -34.61 -8.49 11.55
N PRO A 501 -35.03 -7.76 10.53
CA PRO A 501 -34.16 -6.90 9.76
C PRO A 501 -33.50 -5.85 10.67
N CYS A 502 -32.15 -5.81 10.73
CA CYS A 502 -31.37 -4.89 11.54
C CYS A 502 -30.27 -4.24 10.71
N HIS A 503 -29.85 -3.07 11.14
CA HIS A 503 -28.73 -2.35 10.50
C HIS A 503 -27.37 -2.88 10.98
N CYS A 504 -27.29 -3.25 12.21
CA CYS A 504 -26.14 -3.85 12.92
C CYS A 504 -24.93 -2.92 13.13
N ASP A 505 -24.97 -1.68 12.64
CA ASP A 505 -23.88 -0.68 12.80
C ASP A 505 -24.50 0.71 13.05
N LEU A 506 -25.15 0.89 14.20
CA LEU A 506 -25.94 2.08 14.48
C LEU A 506 -25.14 3.17 15.22
N VAL A 507 -24.09 3.66 14.57
CA VAL A 507 -23.31 4.83 15.04
C VAL A 507 -23.99 6.13 14.61
N ALA A 508 -23.66 7.24 15.28
CA ALA A 508 -24.24 8.54 14.97
C ALA A 508 -23.99 8.99 13.54
N GLU A 509 -22.79 8.71 13.02
CA GLU A 509 -22.31 9.09 11.69
C GLU A 509 -23.12 8.42 10.55
N ASN A 510 -23.74 7.27 10.83
CA ASN A 510 -24.60 6.57 9.88
C ASN A 510 -26.04 7.15 9.82
N LEU A 511 -26.34 8.13 10.68
CA LEU A 511 -27.60 8.86 10.68
C LEU A 511 -27.42 10.24 10.04
N ILE A 512 -28.18 10.51 8.97
CA ILE A 512 -28.16 11.79 8.24
C ILE A 512 -29.55 12.39 8.25
N ARG A 513 -29.64 13.67 8.62
CA ARG A 513 -30.90 14.40 8.63
C ARG A 513 -30.89 15.51 7.59
N ASP A 514 -31.87 15.50 6.68
CA ASP A 514 -32.05 16.53 5.66
C ASP A 514 -32.63 17.84 6.22
N GLU A 515 -32.68 18.86 5.39
CA GLU A 515 -33.23 20.18 5.73
C GLU A 515 -34.75 20.15 6.02
N HIS A 516 -35.46 19.15 5.50
CA HIS A 516 -36.89 18.94 5.74
C HIS A 516 -37.19 18.14 7.00
N GLY A 517 -36.14 17.71 7.72
CA GLY A 517 -36.25 16.99 8.98
C GLY A 517 -36.39 15.47 8.83
N ARG A 518 -36.25 14.91 7.62
CA ARG A 518 -36.27 13.47 7.40
C ARG A 518 -34.91 12.87 7.81
N MET A 519 -34.95 11.76 8.54
CA MET A 519 -33.78 10.99 8.93
C MET A 519 -33.53 9.86 7.94
N TYR A 520 -32.26 9.65 7.57
CA TYR A 520 -31.78 8.56 6.74
C TYR A 520 -30.77 7.76 7.52
N LEU A 521 -30.71 6.46 7.24
CA LEU A 521 -29.74 5.51 7.76
C LEU A 521 -28.90 4.99 6.59
N ILE A 522 -27.60 5.30 6.62
CA ILE A 522 -26.66 4.94 5.56
C ILE A 522 -25.71 3.84 6.04
N ASP A 523 -24.90 3.33 5.14
CA ASP A 523 -23.84 2.34 5.37
C ASP A 523 -24.33 0.98 5.89
N TRP A 524 -24.97 0.24 5.00
CA TRP A 524 -25.63 -1.05 5.24
C TRP A 524 -24.68 -2.25 5.12
N GLU A 525 -23.39 -2.07 5.33
CA GLU A 525 -22.40 -3.11 5.09
C GLU A 525 -22.45 -4.27 6.10
N TYR A 526 -22.93 -4.02 7.33
CA TYR A 526 -23.16 -5.03 8.38
C TYR A 526 -24.62 -5.46 8.48
N ALA A 527 -25.53 -4.84 7.72
CA ALA A 527 -26.95 -5.11 7.82
C ALA A 527 -27.31 -6.58 7.52
N GLY A 528 -28.26 -7.10 8.27
CA GLY A 528 -28.72 -8.48 8.14
C GLY A 528 -29.82 -8.80 9.15
N PHE A 529 -30.19 -10.09 9.24
CA PHE A 529 -31.09 -10.52 10.30
C PHE A 529 -30.35 -10.60 11.63
N ASN A 530 -30.88 -9.93 12.65
CA ASN A 530 -30.37 -9.96 14.02
C ASN A 530 -31.52 -9.72 15.01
N ASP A 531 -31.23 -9.70 16.31
CA ASP A 531 -32.18 -9.25 17.34
C ASP A 531 -32.23 -7.71 17.35
N PRO A 532 -33.41 -7.07 17.29
CA PRO A 532 -33.57 -5.60 17.32
C PRO A 532 -32.85 -4.93 18.50
N MET A 533 -32.70 -5.63 19.62
CA MET A 533 -32.03 -5.09 20.80
C MET A 533 -30.53 -4.87 20.55
N TRP A 534 -29.95 -5.49 19.53
CA TRP A 534 -28.59 -5.22 19.07
C TRP A 534 -28.45 -3.78 18.56
N ASP A 535 -29.36 -3.32 17.69
CA ASP A 535 -29.33 -1.96 17.14
C ASP A 535 -29.53 -0.92 18.24
N LEU A 536 -30.43 -1.18 19.20
CA LEU A 536 -30.64 -0.28 20.34
C LEU A 536 -29.38 -0.22 21.21
N ALA A 537 -28.80 -1.37 21.57
CA ALA A 537 -27.59 -1.46 22.38
C ALA A 537 -26.42 -0.70 21.73
N GLY A 538 -26.21 -0.91 20.42
CA GLY A 538 -25.19 -0.21 19.64
C GLY A 538 -25.39 1.30 19.67
N HIS A 539 -26.61 1.75 19.42
CA HIS A 539 -26.91 3.17 19.44
C HIS A 539 -26.65 3.82 20.80
N PHE A 540 -26.98 3.12 21.89
CA PHE A 540 -26.76 3.62 23.23
C PHE A 540 -25.27 3.70 23.60
N VAL A 541 -24.49 2.67 23.22
CA VAL A 541 -23.05 2.63 23.52
C VAL A 541 -22.27 3.62 22.65
N GLU A 542 -22.51 3.61 21.33
CA GLU A 542 -21.75 4.44 20.38
C GLU A 542 -22.05 5.94 20.52
N CYS A 543 -23.26 6.27 20.96
CA CYS A 543 -23.68 7.65 21.13
C CYS A 543 -23.67 8.12 22.59
N GLU A 544 -23.15 7.31 23.52
CA GLU A 544 -22.97 7.63 24.94
C GLU A 544 -24.27 8.09 25.64
N PHE A 545 -25.34 7.33 25.47
CA PHE A 545 -26.63 7.64 26.12
C PHE A 545 -26.52 7.48 27.62
N THR A 546 -27.10 8.43 28.34
CA THR A 546 -27.34 8.28 29.79
C THR A 546 -28.53 7.35 30.05
N PRO A 547 -28.63 6.71 31.22
CA PRO A 547 -29.79 5.83 31.53
C PRO A 547 -31.16 6.50 31.32
N SER A 548 -31.31 7.76 31.61
CA SER A 548 -32.55 8.50 31.37
C SER A 548 -32.83 8.77 29.90
N GLU A 549 -31.79 8.94 29.10
CA GLU A 549 -31.91 9.08 27.64
C GLU A 549 -32.25 7.73 26.99
N GLU A 550 -31.70 6.61 27.48
CA GLU A 550 -32.06 5.26 27.06
C GLU A 550 -33.55 4.99 27.32
N GLU A 551 -34.05 5.26 28.55
CA GLU A 551 -35.47 5.12 28.91
C GLU A 551 -36.37 5.96 28.00
N LEU A 552 -35.96 7.19 27.69
CA LEU A 552 -36.70 8.08 26.81
C LEU A 552 -36.71 7.55 25.36
N PHE A 553 -35.58 7.03 24.88
CA PHE A 553 -35.49 6.42 23.56
C PHE A 553 -36.37 5.16 23.47
N GLU A 554 -36.31 4.28 24.49
CA GLU A 554 -37.17 3.08 24.59
C GLU A 554 -38.65 3.46 24.55
N TYR A 555 -39.04 4.51 25.24
CA TYR A 555 -40.41 5.03 25.21
C TYR A 555 -40.83 5.41 23.77
N TYR A 556 -39.99 6.10 23.02
CA TYR A 556 -40.32 6.46 21.63
C TYR A 556 -40.26 5.23 20.69
N TYR A 557 -39.33 4.31 20.90
CA TYR A 557 -39.21 3.10 20.09
C TYR A 557 -40.42 2.18 20.25
N THR A 558 -40.91 2.03 21.48
CA THR A 558 -42.07 1.16 21.79
C THR A 558 -43.40 1.86 21.74
N GLU A 559 -43.48 3.14 21.36
CA GLU A 559 -44.69 3.98 21.41
C GLU A 559 -45.38 3.98 22.79
N GLY A 560 -44.58 4.02 23.84
CA GLY A 560 -45.01 4.09 25.23
C GLY A 560 -45.39 2.74 25.86
N LYS A 561 -45.24 1.60 25.13
CA LYS A 561 -45.55 0.26 25.67
C LYS A 561 -44.48 -0.26 26.63
N GLY A 562 -43.26 0.27 26.52
CA GLY A 562 -42.08 -0.21 27.23
C GLY A 562 -41.52 -1.52 26.69
N LEU A 563 -40.25 -1.80 26.97
CA LEU A 563 -39.60 -3.06 26.70
C LEU A 563 -39.88 -4.09 27.81
N SER A 564 -39.95 -5.36 27.45
CA SER A 564 -40.01 -6.47 28.39
C SER A 564 -38.70 -6.60 29.20
N ALA A 565 -38.73 -7.28 30.33
CA ALA A 565 -37.53 -7.55 31.13
C ALA A 565 -36.47 -8.33 30.33
N VAL A 566 -36.90 -9.26 29.47
CA VAL A 566 -36.01 -10.01 28.56
C VAL A 566 -35.34 -9.11 27.54
N GLU A 567 -36.05 -8.19 26.92
CA GLU A 567 -35.49 -7.24 25.96
C GLU A 567 -34.49 -6.29 26.61
N LYS A 568 -34.77 -5.82 27.82
CA LYS A 568 -33.83 -5.00 28.61
C LYS A 568 -32.55 -5.78 28.98
N GLU A 569 -32.69 -7.05 29.39
CA GLU A 569 -31.53 -7.91 29.64
C GLU A 569 -30.68 -8.11 28.39
N LYS A 570 -31.31 -8.33 27.22
CA LYS A 570 -30.63 -8.44 25.94
C LYS A 570 -29.86 -7.16 25.56
N ILE A 571 -30.41 -5.97 25.80
CA ILE A 571 -29.70 -4.70 25.53
C ILE A 571 -28.41 -4.66 26.36
N GLN A 572 -28.45 -5.00 27.65
CA GLN A 572 -27.24 -4.98 28.47
C GLN A 572 -26.23 -6.05 28.02
N LEU A 573 -26.69 -7.26 27.65
CA LEU A 573 -25.85 -8.30 27.09
C LEU A 573 -25.19 -7.82 25.77
N PHE A 574 -25.96 -7.21 24.88
CA PHE A 574 -25.44 -6.73 23.60
C PHE A 574 -24.49 -5.54 23.73
N LYS A 575 -24.63 -4.68 24.73
CA LYS A 575 -23.64 -3.62 25.03
C LYS A 575 -22.27 -4.25 25.33
N ILE A 576 -22.22 -5.30 26.15
CA ILE A 576 -20.99 -6.02 26.51
C ILE A 576 -20.39 -6.70 25.29
N THR A 577 -21.22 -7.48 24.58
CA THR A 577 -20.72 -8.26 23.43
C THR A 577 -20.24 -7.39 22.28
N GLN A 578 -20.85 -6.21 22.08
CA GLN A 578 -20.37 -5.22 21.10
C GLN A 578 -19.02 -4.64 21.48
N ASP A 579 -18.80 -4.32 22.74
CA ASP A 579 -17.50 -3.80 23.19
C ASP A 579 -16.37 -4.81 22.98
N ILE A 580 -16.62 -6.08 23.25
CA ILE A 580 -15.63 -7.13 23.01
C ILE A 580 -15.44 -7.39 21.51
N LEU A 581 -16.53 -7.42 20.73
CA LEU A 581 -16.48 -7.63 19.28
C LEU A 581 -15.67 -6.54 18.57
N TRP A 582 -15.98 -5.28 18.84
CA TRP A 582 -15.30 -4.17 18.17
C TRP A 582 -13.86 -3.99 18.64
N SER A 583 -13.52 -4.44 19.86
CA SER A 583 -12.13 -4.57 20.29
C SER A 583 -11.36 -5.59 19.44
N ALA A 584 -11.94 -6.77 19.19
CA ALA A 584 -11.34 -7.77 18.32
C ALA A 584 -11.21 -7.29 16.86
N TRP A 585 -12.24 -6.60 16.35
CA TRP A 585 -12.20 -5.96 15.03
C TRP A 585 -11.05 -4.94 14.93
N THR A 586 -10.86 -4.12 15.97
CA THR A 586 -9.76 -3.14 16.00
C THR A 586 -8.40 -3.84 15.92
N MET A 587 -8.18 -4.88 16.73
CA MET A 587 -6.93 -5.66 16.67
C MET A 587 -6.69 -6.27 15.29
N ALA A 588 -7.75 -6.79 14.64
CA ALA A 588 -7.64 -7.34 13.29
C ALA A 588 -7.32 -6.26 12.24
N LYS A 589 -7.79 -5.02 12.43
CA LYS A 589 -7.51 -3.87 11.57
C LYS A 589 -6.10 -3.31 11.79
N GLU A 590 -5.68 -3.19 13.04
CA GLU A 590 -4.33 -2.73 13.42
C GLU A 590 -3.24 -3.67 12.88
N ALA A 591 -3.54 -4.97 12.78
CA ALA A 591 -2.66 -5.93 12.12
C ALA A 591 -2.38 -5.62 10.63
N ASN A 592 -3.25 -4.83 10.00
CA ASN A 592 -3.11 -4.38 8.63
C ASN A 592 -2.58 -2.94 8.52
N GLY A 593 -2.01 -2.41 9.62
CA GLY A 593 -1.36 -1.09 9.66
C GLY A 593 -2.32 0.10 9.83
N GLU A 594 -3.59 -0.14 10.17
CA GLU A 594 -4.51 0.93 10.57
C GLU A 594 -4.25 1.32 12.04
N ASP A 595 -4.41 2.58 12.39
CA ASP A 595 -4.22 3.08 13.77
C ASP A 595 -5.54 3.66 14.30
N PHE A 596 -6.06 3.05 15.35
CA PHE A 596 -7.27 3.47 16.04
C PHE A 596 -6.99 4.03 17.44
N GLY A 597 -5.72 4.30 17.77
CA GLY A 597 -5.32 4.82 19.09
C GLY A 597 -5.73 3.89 20.23
N THR A 598 -6.49 4.39 21.20
CA THR A 598 -6.94 3.61 22.36
C THR A 598 -8.31 2.96 22.18
N TYR A 599 -8.96 3.14 21.02
CA TYR A 599 -10.36 2.72 20.80
C TYR A 599 -10.61 1.26 21.16
N GLY A 600 -9.79 0.33 20.64
CA GLY A 600 -9.98 -1.11 20.88
C GLY A 600 -9.77 -1.52 22.34
N ILE A 601 -8.75 -0.99 23.00
CA ILE A 601 -8.45 -1.31 24.40
C ILE A 601 -9.46 -0.67 25.36
N ASP A 602 -9.95 0.54 25.06
CA ASP A 602 -10.96 1.21 25.88
C ASP A 602 -12.29 0.45 25.83
N ARG A 603 -12.67 -0.07 24.67
CA ARG A 603 -13.85 -0.93 24.51
C ARG A 603 -13.71 -2.23 25.27
N LEU A 604 -12.57 -2.91 25.18
CA LEU A 604 -12.32 -4.14 25.93
C LEU A 604 -12.50 -3.93 27.43
N ASN A 605 -11.88 -2.87 27.97
CA ASN A 605 -11.94 -2.53 29.38
C ASN A 605 -13.37 -2.20 29.83
N ARG A 606 -14.13 -1.45 29.02
CA ARG A 606 -15.53 -1.11 29.30
C ARG A 606 -16.41 -2.36 29.31
N GLY A 607 -16.23 -3.25 28.32
CA GLY A 607 -16.95 -4.53 28.25
C GLY A 607 -16.70 -5.41 29.48
N LEU A 608 -15.45 -5.56 29.90
CA LEU A 608 -15.07 -6.33 31.09
C LEU A 608 -15.70 -5.75 32.38
N GLN A 609 -15.68 -4.42 32.56
CA GLN A 609 -16.32 -3.77 33.70
C GLN A 609 -17.84 -3.97 33.71
N ALA A 610 -18.47 -3.93 32.54
CA ALA A 610 -19.91 -4.10 32.42
C ALA A 610 -20.39 -5.51 32.75
N ILE A 611 -19.54 -6.55 32.63
CA ILE A 611 -19.87 -7.93 32.98
C ILE A 611 -20.22 -8.07 34.46
N GLU A 612 -19.45 -7.46 35.36
CA GLU A 612 -19.72 -7.53 36.80
C GLU A 612 -21.08 -6.90 37.16
N VAL A 613 -21.40 -5.77 36.51
CA VAL A 613 -22.67 -5.09 36.69
C VAL A 613 -23.82 -5.96 36.19
N PHE A 614 -23.66 -6.57 35.02
CA PHE A 614 -24.64 -7.47 34.42
C PHE A 614 -24.91 -8.69 35.31
N CYS A 615 -23.87 -9.36 35.81
CA CYS A 615 -23.98 -10.53 36.70
C CYS A 615 -24.78 -10.18 37.97
N LYS A 616 -24.51 -9.03 38.58
CA LYS A 616 -25.25 -8.54 39.77
C LYS A 616 -26.72 -8.25 39.45
N GLN A 617 -26.96 -7.54 38.35
CA GLN A 617 -28.28 -7.04 38.02
C GLN A 617 -29.26 -8.15 37.63
N TYR A 618 -28.77 -9.18 36.96
CA TYR A 618 -29.59 -10.28 36.40
C TYR A 618 -29.36 -11.62 37.12
N GLU A 619 -28.71 -11.60 38.28
CA GLU A 619 -28.42 -12.78 39.09
C GLU A 619 -27.77 -13.92 38.24
N ARG A 620 -26.81 -13.57 37.36
CA ARG A 620 -26.10 -14.52 36.51
C ARG A 620 -24.75 -14.90 37.11
N ASP A 621 -24.50 -16.18 37.27
CA ASP A 621 -23.21 -16.72 37.72
C ASP A 621 -22.30 -16.93 36.49
N LEU A 622 -21.64 -15.85 36.05
CA LEU A 622 -20.73 -15.85 34.90
C LEU A 622 -19.26 -15.61 35.30
N LEU A 623 -19.01 -15.14 36.53
CA LEU A 623 -17.67 -14.77 37.01
C LEU A 623 -16.80 -15.98 37.36
#